data_103d134e786d656f16265300cb036630
#
_entry.id   103d134e786d656f16265300cb036630
#
_cell.length_a   1.000
_cell.length_b   1.000
_cell.length_c   1.000
_cell.angle_alpha   90.00
_cell.angle_beta   90.00
_cell.angle_gamma   90.00
#
_symmetry.space_group_name_H-M   'P 1'
#
loop_
_entity.id
_entity.type
_entity.pdbx_description
1 polymer ?
#
loop_
_entity_poly.entity_id
_entity_poly.type
_entity_poly.pdbx_seq_one_letter_code
_entity_poly.pdbx_strand_id
1 'polypeptide(L)'
;AEAERLVHRWFTLEDPARLEPAERELFVEAEVDGLVLRGYVDRLDVSADGAMRVVDYKTGRSPSELFERSSLFQMRFYALVLWRARGVIPRMLQLVYLGNGELVRYEPDEADLLATERGIKALWAAIERAARTGDWRPRVSRLCDWCEHRDLCPAWGGTPPPLPLDAPTRALDPSVAGQAAPADD
;
A
#
# COMPACT_ATOMS: atom_id res chain seq x y z
N ALA A 1 -3.37 -20.64 19.81
CA ALA A 1 -3.76 -20.33 18.41
C ALA A 1 -2.74 -19.43 17.74
N GLU A 2 -2.82 -19.25 16.40
CA GLU A 2 -1.84 -18.42 15.67
C GLU A 2 -1.90 -16.95 16.10
N ALA A 3 -3.11 -16.38 16.19
CA ALA A 3 -3.33 -15.02 16.64
C ALA A 3 -2.72 -14.77 18.02
N GLU A 4 -2.89 -15.66 18.96
CA GLU A 4 -2.32 -15.57 20.31
C GLU A 4 -0.79 -15.50 20.27
N ARG A 5 -0.14 -16.29 19.42
CA ARG A 5 1.31 -16.27 19.23
C ARG A 5 1.79 -14.92 18.68
N LEU A 6 1.04 -14.33 17.73
CA LEU A 6 1.37 -13.02 17.15
C LEU A 6 1.24 -11.91 18.20
N VAL A 7 0.16 -11.94 19.01
CA VAL A 7 -0.04 -11.00 20.12
C VAL A 7 1.07 -11.12 21.16
N HIS A 8 1.43 -12.34 21.60
CA HIS A 8 2.55 -12.53 22.51
C HIS A 8 3.86 -11.98 21.94
N ARG A 9 4.10 -12.19 20.65
CA ARG A 9 5.30 -11.64 20.01
C ARG A 9 5.28 -10.12 19.97
N TRP A 10 4.14 -9.50 19.71
CA TRP A 10 4.02 -8.05 19.76
C TRP A 10 4.46 -7.50 21.11
N PHE A 11 4.03 -8.11 22.23
CA PHE A 11 4.45 -7.72 23.58
C PHE A 11 5.97 -7.87 23.85
N THR A 12 6.67 -8.68 23.06
CA THR A 12 8.13 -8.77 23.15
C THR A 12 8.85 -7.67 22.38
N LEU A 13 8.18 -7.06 21.40
CA LEU A 13 8.74 -6.02 20.54
C LEU A 13 8.41 -4.62 21.03
N GLU A 14 7.24 -4.44 21.62
CA GLU A 14 6.72 -3.17 22.06
C GLU A 14 6.06 -3.29 23.46
N ASP A 15 6.23 -2.24 24.25
CA ASP A 15 5.58 -2.14 25.55
C ASP A 15 4.36 -1.22 25.42
N PRO A 16 3.13 -1.74 25.50
CA PRO A 16 1.92 -0.93 25.34
C PRO A 16 1.76 0.13 26.43
N ALA A 17 2.37 -0.06 27.61
CA ALA A 17 2.34 0.92 28.69
C ALA A 17 3.21 2.17 28.39
N ARG A 18 4.10 2.07 27.40
CA ARG A 18 5.00 3.16 26.96
C ARG A 18 4.69 3.66 25.56
N LEU A 19 3.66 3.11 24.94
CA LEU A 19 3.30 3.36 23.56
C LEU A 19 2.16 4.37 23.53
N GLU A 20 2.48 5.62 23.18
CA GLU A 20 1.52 6.71 23.01
C GLU A 20 1.55 7.18 21.54
N PRO A 21 0.94 6.43 20.59
CA PRO A 21 0.88 6.87 19.21
C PRO A 21 0.02 8.12 19.07
N ALA A 22 0.43 9.03 18.22
CA ALA A 22 -0.35 10.23 17.91
C ALA A 22 -1.67 9.85 17.21
N GLU A 23 -1.60 8.85 16.29
CA GLU A 23 -2.76 8.39 15.53
C GLU A 23 -2.69 6.87 15.32
N ARG A 24 -3.87 6.23 15.22
CA ARG A 24 -4.05 4.82 14.85
C ARG A 24 -5.09 4.74 13.75
N GLU A 25 -4.92 3.78 12.82
CA GLU A 25 -5.81 3.61 11.66
C GLU A 25 -6.07 4.96 10.97
N LEU A 26 -5.00 5.73 10.80
CA LEU A 26 -5.08 7.09 10.28
C LEU A 26 -5.40 7.06 8.78
N PHE A 27 -6.58 7.57 8.43
CA PHE A 27 -6.89 7.85 7.03
C PHE A 27 -6.02 9.02 6.54
N VAL A 28 -5.33 8.80 5.43
CA VAL A 28 -4.49 9.81 4.77
C VAL A 28 -4.92 9.99 3.32
N GLU A 29 -4.96 11.23 2.89
CA GLU A 29 -5.31 11.61 1.52
C GLU A 29 -4.48 12.79 1.07
N ALA A 30 -4.05 12.76 -0.18
CA ALA A 30 -3.43 13.89 -0.85
C ALA A 30 -3.71 13.86 -2.35
N GLU A 31 -3.80 15.03 -2.96
CA GLU A 31 -3.90 15.17 -4.41
C GLU A 31 -2.53 15.48 -5.01
N VAL A 32 -2.19 14.78 -6.08
CA VAL A 32 -0.94 14.95 -6.82
C VAL A 32 -1.26 15.00 -8.32
N ASP A 33 -1.16 16.17 -8.93
CA ASP A 33 -1.46 16.41 -10.36
C ASP A 33 -2.84 15.84 -10.78
N GLY A 34 -3.87 16.07 -9.95
CA GLY A 34 -5.23 15.59 -10.20
C GLY A 34 -5.48 14.13 -9.82
N LEU A 35 -4.45 13.39 -9.40
CA LEU A 35 -4.58 12.04 -8.89
C LEU A 35 -4.75 12.06 -7.37
N VAL A 36 -5.88 11.55 -6.88
CA VAL A 36 -6.14 11.44 -5.45
C VAL A 36 -5.52 10.14 -4.92
N LEU A 37 -4.55 10.27 -4.01
CA LEU A 37 -3.89 9.17 -3.32
C LEU A 37 -4.51 9.01 -1.93
N ARG A 38 -4.92 7.80 -1.58
CA ARG A 38 -5.58 7.49 -0.30
C ARG A 38 -5.01 6.25 0.34
N GLY A 39 -5.06 6.17 1.66
CA GLY A 39 -4.68 4.97 2.39
C GLY A 39 -4.96 5.09 3.87
N TYR A 40 -4.74 3.98 4.57
CA TYR A 40 -4.78 3.91 6.03
C TYR A 40 -3.40 3.56 6.56
N VAL A 41 -2.92 4.35 7.51
CA VAL A 41 -1.67 4.12 8.23
C VAL A 41 -2.02 3.46 9.55
N ASP A 42 -1.49 2.25 9.81
CA ASP A 42 -1.81 1.50 11.03
C ASP A 42 -1.49 2.33 12.29
N ARG A 43 -0.31 2.99 12.29
CA ARG A 43 0.10 3.85 13.39
C ARG A 43 1.01 4.98 12.95
N LEU A 44 0.76 6.16 13.45
CA LEU A 44 1.63 7.33 13.35
C LEU A 44 2.10 7.75 14.73
N ASP A 45 3.40 7.78 14.93
CA ASP A 45 4.04 8.36 16.11
C ASP A 45 4.59 9.73 15.75
N VAL A 46 4.44 10.69 16.66
CA VAL A 46 4.99 12.04 16.53
C VAL A 46 5.79 12.35 17.78
N SER A 47 7.06 12.67 17.62
CA SER A 47 7.93 13.07 18.74
C SER A 47 7.70 14.52 19.15
N ALA A 48 8.24 14.93 20.29
CA ALA A 48 8.08 16.27 20.83
C ALA A 48 8.66 17.37 19.90
N ASP A 49 9.63 17.03 19.05
CA ASP A 49 10.21 17.91 18.02
C ASP A 49 9.42 17.89 16.70
N GLY A 50 8.29 17.17 16.64
CA GLY A 50 7.43 17.07 15.47
C GLY A 50 7.86 16.03 14.44
N ALA A 51 8.92 15.25 14.69
CA ALA A 51 9.35 14.21 13.77
C ALA A 51 8.36 13.05 13.75
N MET A 52 7.98 12.60 12.55
CA MET A 52 6.98 11.55 12.34
C MET A 52 7.64 10.18 12.08
N ARG A 53 7.06 9.14 12.69
CA ARG A 53 7.35 7.74 12.36
C ARG A 53 6.07 7.05 11.92
N VAL A 54 6.09 6.48 10.72
CA VAL A 54 5.01 5.64 10.21
C VAL A 54 5.33 4.20 10.56
N VAL A 55 4.38 3.51 11.20
CA VAL A 55 4.53 2.10 11.58
C VAL A 55 3.41 1.29 10.93
N ASP A 56 3.79 0.15 10.36
CA ASP A 56 2.86 -0.81 9.75
C ASP A 56 3.16 -2.21 10.29
N TYR A 57 2.11 -2.94 10.65
CA TYR A 57 2.19 -4.28 11.24
C TYR A 57 1.90 -5.36 10.20
N LYS A 58 2.78 -6.34 10.12
CA LYS A 58 2.65 -7.49 9.22
C LYS A 58 2.56 -8.78 10.02
N THR A 59 1.48 -9.53 9.85
CA THR A 59 1.28 -10.83 10.52
C THR A 59 2.23 -11.91 9.99
N GLY A 60 2.72 -11.76 8.75
CA GLY A 60 3.68 -12.66 8.13
C GLY A 60 5.10 -12.53 8.69
N ARG A 61 6.00 -13.30 8.09
CA ARG A 61 7.44 -13.18 8.31
C ARG A 61 8.01 -12.12 7.37
N SER A 62 9.12 -11.50 7.76
CA SER A 62 9.87 -10.60 6.88
C SER A 62 10.22 -11.34 5.58
N PRO A 63 9.97 -10.73 4.42
CA PRO A 63 10.32 -11.33 3.15
C PRO A 63 11.84 -11.36 2.95
N SER A 64 12.31 -12.25 2.06
CA SER A 64 13.69 -12.14 1.54
C SER A 64 13.86 -10.81 0.80
N GLU A 65 15.11 -10.35 0.63
CA GLU A 65 15.49 -9.07 0.02
C GLU A 65 14.72 -8.73 -1.30
N LEU A 66 14.34 -9.75 -2.07
CA LEU A 66 13.59 -9.59 -3.33
C LEU A 66 12.16 -9.08 -3.14
N PHE A 67 11.53 -9.37 -1.99
CA PHE A 67 10.15 -8.96 -1.67
C PHE A 67 10.10 -7.71 -0.79
N GLU A 68 11.22 -7.30 -0.21
CA GLU A 68 11.35 -6.10 0.61
C GLU A 68 10.94 -4.83 -0.16
N ARG A 69 11.24 -4.79 -1.47
CA ARG A 69 10.87 -3.67 -2.35
C ARG A 69 9.38 -3.38 -2.40
N SER A 70 8.52 -4.42 -2.36
CA SER A 70 7.07 -4.23 -2.39
C SER A 70 6.55 -3.62 -1.09
N SER A 71 7.05 -4.12 0.05
CA SER A 71 6.68 -3.60 1.37
C SER A 71 7.19 -2.17 1.56
N LEU A 72 8.41 -1.87 1.09
CA LEU A 72 8.96 -0.52 1.10
C LEU A 72 8.20 0.43 0.17
N PHE A 73 7.65 -0.06 -0.95
CA PHE A 73 6.82 0.78 -1.83
C PHE A 73 5.55 1.26 -1.09
N GLN A 74 4.85 0.37 -0.37
CA GLN A 74 3.69 0.74 0.43
C GLN A 74 4.05 1.81 1.49
N MET A 75 5.18 1.63 2.17
CA MET A 75 5.62 2.57 3.18
C MET A 75 6.00 3.94 2.58
N ARG A 76 6.70 3.95 1.44
CA ARG A 76 7.01 5.19 0.71
C ARG A 76 5.76 5.87 0.18
N PHE A 77 4.75 5.10 -0.23
CA PHE A 77 3.46 5.64 -0.61
C PHE A 77 2.80 6.39 0.55
N TYR A 78 2.73 5.81 1.74
CA TYR A 78 2.19 6.49 2.93
C TYR A 78 3.01 7.73 3.30
N ALA A 79 4.34 7.63 3.23
CA ALA A 79 5.22 8.78 3.49
C ALA A 79 5.00 9.92 2.49
N LEU A 80 4.80 9.59 1.21
CA LEU A 80 4.48 10.56 0.16
C LEU A 80 3.15 11.26 0.45
N VAL A 81 2.09 10.50 0.75
CA VAL A 81 0.77 11.05 1.03
C VAL A 81 0.83 11.97 2.26
N LEU A 82 1.49 11.54 3.34
CA LEU A 82 1.68 12.36 4.54
C LEU A 82 2.48 13.64 4.24
N TRP A 83 3.55 13.53 3.45
CA TRP A 83 4.34 14.69 3.05
C TRP A 83 3.51 15.69 2.25
N ARG A 84 2.74 15.22 1.26
CA ARG A 84 1.88 16.10 0.45
C ARG A 84 0.74 16.72 1.26
N ALA A 85 0.18 15.98 2.23
CA ALA A 85 -0.91 16.45 3.09
C ALA A 85 -0.45 17.38 4.22
N ARG A 86 0.74 17.15 4.80
CA ARG A 86 1.21 17.84 6.00
C ARG A 86 2.47 18.71 5.79
N GLY A 87 3.09 18.64 4.61
CA GLY A 87 4.31 19.39 4.28
C GLY A 87 5.59 18.91 4.95
N VAL A 88 5.54 17.80 5.72
CA VAL A 88 6.68 17.26 6.48
C VAL A 88 6.94 15.81 6.05
N ILE A 89 8.18 15.52 5.67
CA ILE A 89 8.62 14.16 5.35
C ILE A 89 8.73 13.35 6.65
N PRO A 90 8.08 12.16 6.75
CA PRO A 90 8.29 11.28 7.89
C PRO A 90 9.76 10.89 8.02
N ARG A 91 10.31 11.05 9.22
CA ARG A 91 11.71 10.74 9.50
C ARG A 91 12.01 9.24 9.43
N MET A 92 11.00 8.40 9.73
CA MET A 92 11.19 6.95 9.77
C MET A 92 9.94 6.21 9.29
N LEU A 93 10.15 5.16 8.52
CA LEU A 93 9.17 4.16 8.14
C LEU A 93 9.57 2.84 8.81
N GLN A 94 8.67 2.20 9.55
CA GLN A 94 8.95 0.98 10.29
C GLN A 94 7.92 -0.10 9.97
N LEU A 95 8.39 -1.24 9.48
CA LEU A 95 7.60 -2.46 9.33
C LEU A 95 7.88 -3.38 10.52
N VAL A 96 6.83 -3.86 11.16
CA VAL A 96 6.89 -4.78 12.30
C VAL A 96 6.36 -6.14 11.86
N TYR A 97 7.25 -7.09 11.63
CA TYR A 97 6.89 -8.45 11.21
C TYR A 97 6.62 -9.35 12.42
N LEU A 98 5.36 -9.55 12.77
CA LEU A 98 4.96 -10.37 13.90
C LEU A 98 5.21 -11.86 13.67
N GLY A 99 5.31 -12.31 12.41
CA GLY A 99 5.59 -13.71 12.06
C GLY A 99 6.97 -14.23 12.51
N ASN A 100 7.97 -13.37 12.61
CA ASN A 100 9.34 -13.71 13.07
C ASN A 100 9.96 -12.70 14.02
N GLY A 101 9.27 -11.60 14.33
CA GLY A 101 9.75 -10.57 15.27
C GLY A 101 10.78 -9.62 14.68
N GLU A 102 10.88 -9.52 13.36
CA GLU A 102 11.81 -8.61 12.70
C GLU A 102 11.24 -7.21 12.52
N LEU A 103 12.12 -6.23 12.64
CA LEU A 103 11.84 -4.81 12.40
C LEU A 103 12.64 -4.35 11.18
N VAL A 104 11.95 -3.90 10.16
CA VAL A 104 12.59 -3.24 9.01
C VAL A 104 12.36 -1.74 9.14
N ARG A 105 13.43 -0.95 9.08
CA ARG A 105 13.39 0.50 9.20
C ARG A 105 13.99 1.14 7.97
N TYR A 106 13.38 2.24 7.57
CA TYR A 106 13.82 3.03 6.43
C TYR A 106 13.64 4.52 6.71
N GLU A 107 14.61 5.33 6.39
CA GLU A 107 14.56 6.79 6.50
C GLU A 107 14.43 7.37 5.08
N PRO A 108 13.23 7.78 4.67
CA PRO A 108 13.02 8.32 3.34
C PRO A 108 13.58 9.74 3.24
N ASP A 109 14.13 10.05 2.09
CA ASP A 109 14.47 11.41 1.72
C ASP A 109 13.51 11.96 0.64
N GLU A 110 13.65 13.24 0.32
CA GLU A 110 12.84 13.88 -0.71
C GLU A 110 13.01 13.22 -2.09
N ALA A 111 14.23 12.81 -2.43
CA ALA A 111 14.52 12.17 -3.72
C ALA A 111 13.80 10.84 -3.86
N ASP A 112 13.73 10.05 -2.79
CA ASP A 112 12.98 8.79 -2.72
C ASP A 112 11.49 9.03 -2.94
N LEU A 113 10.91 10.03 -2.26
CA LEU A 113 9.48 10.32 -2.35
C LEU A 113 9.11 10.89 -3.72
N LEU A 114 9.95 11.74 -4.31
CA LEU A 114 9.76 12.19 -5.68
C LEU A 114 9.90 11.07 -6.71
N ALA A 115 10.79 10.10 -6.48
CA ALA A 115 10.89 8.92 -7.33
C ALA A 115 9.64 8.03 -7.21
N THR A 116 9.11 7.87 -5.99
CA THR A 116 7.86 7.14 -5.73
C THR A 116 6.69 7.83 -6.43
N GLU A 117 6.57 9.14 -6.33
CA GLU A 117 5.54 9.94 -7.01
C GLU A 117 5.59 9.75 -8.53
N ARG A 118 6.78 9.86 -9.13
CA ARG A 118 6.94 9.61 -10.58
C ARG A 118 6.50 8.20 -10.97
N GLY A 119 6.83 7.19 -10.16
CA GLY A 119 6.43 5.80 -10.35
C GLY A 119 4.90 5.62 -10.31
N ILE A 120 4.24 6.26 -9.34
CA ILE A 120 2.78 6.23 -9.22
C ILE A 120 2.11 6.88 -10.42
N LYS A 121 2.57 8.06 -10.84
CA LYS A 121 2.04 8.75 -12.03
C LYS A 121 2.22 7.93 -13.30
N ALA A 122 3.37 7.30 -13.49
CA ALA A 122 3.64 6.43 -14.63
C ALA A 122 2.73 5.20 -14.64
N LEU A 123 2.50 4.60 -13.46
CA LEU A 123 1.57 3.48 -13.30
C LEU A 123 0.14 3.90 -13.62
N TRP A 124 -0.30 5.05 -13.10
CA TRP A 124 -1.63 5.57 -13.38
C TRP A 124 -1.85 5.85 -14.87
N ALA A 125 -0.89 6.50 -15.52
CA ALA A 125 -0.94 6.74 -16.97
C ALA A 125 -1.01 5.44 -17.79
N ALA A 126 -0.37 4.36 -17.32
CA ALA A 126 -0.48 3.05 -17.94
C ALA A 126 -1.88 2.44 -17.75
N ILE A 127 -2.47 2.57 -16.55
CA ILE A 127 -3.84 2.13 -16.24
C ILE A 127 -4.84 2.88 -17.11
N GLU A 128 -4.75 4.20 -17.18
CA GLU A 128 -5.62 5.02 -18.04
C GLU A 128 -5.53 4.62 -19.50
N ARG A 129 -4.32 4.35 -20.00
CA ARG A 129 -4.12 3.90 -21.38
C ARG A 129 -4.79 2.55 -21.61
N ALA A 130 -4.56 1.58 -20.71
CA ALA A 130 -5.17 0.26 -20.78
C ALA A 130 -6.71 0.35 -20.74
N ALA A 131 -7.26 1.21 -19.87
CA ALA A 131 -8.70 1.46 -19.78
C ALA A 131 -9.28 2.04 -21.07
N ARG A 132 -8.59 2.99 -21.69
CA ARG A 132 -9.05 3.60 -22.97
C ARG A 132 -8.93 2.68 -24.18
N THR A 133 -7.89 1.83 -24.21
CA THR A 133 -7.61 0.97 -25.38
C THR A 133 -8.16 -0.44 -25.26
N GLY A 134 -8.56 -0.87 -24.05
CA GLY A 134 -8.91 -2.27 -23.76
C GLY A 134 -7.71 -3.22 -23.72
N ASP A 135 -6.46 -2.72 -23.85
CA ASP A 135 -5.24 -3.54 -23.87
C ASP A 135 -4.76 -3.84 -22.45
N TRP A 136 -5.40 -4.82 -21.81
CA TRP A 136 -5.02 -5.34 -20.50
C TRP A 136 -4.16 -6.58 -20.66
N ARG A 137 -2.84 -6.40 -20.59
CA ARG A 137 -1.88 -7.51 -20.78
C ARG A 137 -1.66 -8.29 -19.50
N PRO A 138 -1.95 -9.60 -19.49
CA PRO A 138 -1.67 -10.43 -18.32
C PRO A 138 -0.15 -10.60 -18.14
N ARG A 139 0.29 -10.60 -16.90
CA ARG A 139 1.68 -10.90 -16.53
C ARG A 139 1.73 -12.24 -15.79
N VAL A 140 2.35 -13.23 -16.42
CA VAL A 140 2.56 -14.54 -15.80
C VAL A 140 3.46 -14.41 -14.59
N SER A 141 3.03 -14.99 -13.46
CA SER A 141 3.75 -15.03 -12.19
C SER A 141 3.41 -16.29 -11.42
N ARG A 142 4.06 -16.51 -10.25
CA ARG A 142 3.71 -17.62 -9.34
C ARG A 142 2.27 -17.55 -8.84
N LEU A 143 1.65 -16.39 -8.81
CA LEU A 143 0.25 -16.23 -8.42
C LEU A 143 -0.73 -16.87 -9.41
N CYS A 144 -0.29 -17.13 -10.66
CA CYS A 144 -1.12 -17.80 -11.64
C CYS A 144 -1.46 -19.26 -11.26
N ASP A 145 -0.69 -19.88 -10.38
CA ASP A 145 -0.97 -21.25 -9.91
C ASP A 145 -2.22 -21.33 -9.01
N TRP A 146 -2.60 -20.19 -8.41
CA TRP A 146 -3.81 -20.05 -7.58
C TRP A 146 -4.86 -19.13 -8.18
N CYS A 147 -4.69 -18.73 -9.45
CA CYS A 147 -5.61 -17.81 -10.10
C CYS A 147 -6.88 -18.55 -10.57
N GLU A 148 -8.01 -18.21 -10.00
CA GLU A 148 -9.32 -18.76 -10.39
C GLU A 148 -9.74 -18.36 -11.82
N HIS A 149 -9.11 -17.34 -12.41
CA HIS A 149 -9.41 -16.86 -13.74
C HIS A 149 -8.44 -17.42 -14.80
N ARG A 150 -7.64 -18.44 -14.47
CA ARG A 150 -6.61 -18.99 -15.36
C ARG A 150 -7.17 -19.47 -16.68
N ASP A 151 -8.30 -20.15 -16.67
CA ASP A 151 -8.94 -20.71 -17.88
C ASP A 151 -9.47 -19.64 -18.83
N LEU A 152 -9.74 -18.44 -18.33
CA LEU A 152 -10.16 -17.28 -19.11
C LEU A 152 -8.98 -16.38 -19.53
N CYS A 153 -7.79 -16.64 -18.98
CA CYS A 153 -6.66 -15.76 -19.15
C CYS A 153 -5.96 -15.95 -20.51
N PRO A 154 -5.75 -14.87 -21.32
CA PRO A 154 -5.09 -14.97 -22.61
C PRO A 154 -3.66 -15.51 -22.55
N ALA A 155 -2.96 -15.33 -21.43
CA ALA A 155 -1.62 -15.91 -21.23
C ALA A 155 -1.61 -17.46 -21.23
N TRP A 156 -2.78 -18.07 -21.02
CA TRP A 156 -2.99 -19.52 -20.98
C TRP A 156 -3.92 -19.99 -22.09
N GLY A 157 -4.13 -19.17 -23.13
CA GLY A 157 -4.98 -19.49 -24.28
C GLY A 157 -6.48 -19.30 -24.05
N GLY A 158 -6.88 -18.75 -22.90
CA GLY A 158 -8.27 -18.44 -22.59
C GLY A 158 -8.77 -17.18 -23.30
N THR A 159 -10.09 -17.03 -23.33
CA THR A 159 -10.76 -15.84 -23.87
C THR A 159 -11.59 -15.21 -22.75
N PRO A 160 -11.19 -14.06 -22.22
CA PRO A 160 -11.97 -13.38 -21.19
C PRO A 160 -13.28 -12.83 -21.81
N PRO A 161 -14.34 -12.68 -21.00
CA PRO A 161 -15.53 -11.99 -21.43
C PRO A 161 -15.18 -10.54 -21.82
N PRO A 162 -15.93 -9.94 -22.77
CA PRO A 162 -15.70 -8.55 -23.14
C PRO A 162 -15.89 -7.64 -21.95
N LEU A 163 -14.99 -6.66 -21.79
CA LEU A 163 -15.16 -5.62 -20.77
C LEU A 163 -16.43 -4.82 -21.10
N PRO A 164 -17.31 -4.54 -20.09
CA PRO A 164 -18.41 -3.61 -20.29
C PRO A 164 -17.88 -2.26 -20.79
N LEU A 165 -18.51 -1.67 -21.81
CA LEU A 165 -18.04 -0.43 -22.46
C LEU A 165 -17.92 0.77 -21.50
N ASP A 166 -18.71 0.77 -20.44
CA ASP A 166 -18.73 1.82 -19.40
C ASP A 166 -17.71 1.57 -18.25
N ALA A 167 -17.23 0.33 -18.09
CA ALA A 167 -16.33 -0.02 -16.98
C ALA A 167 -15.01 0.78 -17.00
N PRO A 168 -14.33 0.98 -18.13
CA PRO A 168 -13.13 1.80 -18.17
C PRO A 168 -13.37 3.26 -17.76
N THR A 169 -14.48 3.84 -18.22
CA THR A 169 -14.85 5.23 -17.87
C THR A 169 -15.16 5.36 -16.40
N ARG A 170 -15.89 4.39 -15.84
CA ARG A 170 -16.24 4.38 -14.40
C ARG A 170 -15.00 4.18 -13.53
N ALA A 171 -14.06 3.33 -13.94
CA ALA A 171 -12.81 3.11 -13.20
C ALA A 171 -11.91 4.35 -13.15
N LEU A 172 -12.03 5.26 -14.12
CA LEU A 172 -11.27 6.51 -14.19
C LEU A 172 -12.03 7.71 -13.59
N ASP A 173 -13.30 7.53 -13.20
CA ASP A 173 -14.13 8.59 -12.62
C ASP A 173 -13.79 8.75 -11.12
N PRO A 174 -13.23 9.89 -10.70
CA PRO A 174 -12.87 10.13 -9.30
C PRO A 174 -14.09 10.13 -8.36
N SER A 175 -15.30 10.38 -8.88
CA SER A 175 -16.53 10.35 -8.07
C SER A 175 -16.92 8.92 -7.64
N VAL A 176 -16.49 7.91 -8.38
CA VAL A 176 -16.73 6.48 -8.07
C VAL A 176 -15.70 5.94 -7.09
N ALA A 177 -14.48 6.48 -7.10
CA ALA A 177 -13.40 6.05 -6.20
C ALA A 177 -13.67 6.32 -4.70
N GLY A 178 -14.68 7.13 -4.38
CA GLY A 178 -15.10 7.46 -3.01
C GLY A 178 -16.10 6.48 -2.37
N GLN A 179 -16.61 5.51 -3.13
CA GLN A 179 -17.58 4.52 -2.64
C GLN A 179 -16.92 3.16 -2.38
N ALA A 180 -15.84 3.13 -1.61
CA ALA A 180 -15.44 1.89 -0.96
C ALA A 180 -16.57 1.49 0.00
N ALA A 181 -17.16 0.30 -0.22
CA ALA A 181 -18.21 -0.22 0.64
C ALA A 181 -17.75 -0.18 2.11
N PRO A 182 -18.65 0.15 3.07
CA PRO A 182 -18.34 0.00 4.47
C PRO A 182 -17.88 -1.45 4.70
N ALA A 183 -16.78 -1.61 5.43
CA ALA A 183 -16.38 -2.92 5.91
C ALA A 183 -17.57 -3.49 6.70
N ASP A 184 -18.14 -4.60 6.23
CA ASP A 184 -19.11 -5.35 7.01
C ASP A 184 -18.43 -5.79 8.32
N ASP A 185 -19.08 -5.43 9.45
CA ASP A 185 -18.71 -5.78 10.82
C ASP A 185 -18.60 -7.30 11.06
#